data_b90212586c654dc3efc49f7d3b5d1602
#
_entry.id   b90212586c654dc3efc49f7d3b5d1602
#
_cell.length_a   1.000
_cell.length_b   1.000
_cell.length_c   1.000
_cell.angle_alpha   90.00
_cell.angle_beta   90.00
_cell.angle_gamma   90.00
#
_symmetry.space_group_name_H-M   'P 1'
#
loop_
_entity.id
_entity.type
_entity.pdbx_description
1 polymer ?
#
loop_
_entity_poly.entity_id
_entity_poly.type
_entity_poly.pdbx_seq_one_letter_code
_entity_poly.pdbx_strand_id
1 'polypeptide(L)'
;MKYTVRHYHTKVLGLTLDEIPAQEEYTEYTIEARDEQEAAVIAHGLYEGYTLEQMAPNPASPCLTIRDRLEDTVKLTGRNSKGQTVFGYDRISGHWITVEK
;
A
#
# COMPACT_ATOMS: atom_id res chain seq x y z
N MET A 1 15.16 4.04 -2.11
CA MET A 1 14.47 4.98 -3.01
C MET A 1 13.26 5.57 -2.31
N LYS A 2 12.95 6.81 -2.60
CA LYS A 2 11.79 7.48 -2.01
C LYS A 2 10.58 7.33 -2.93
N TYR A 3 9.45 7.01 -2.32
CA TYR A 3 8.19 6.88 -3.01
C TYR A 3 7.14 7.77 -2.36
N THR A 4 6.26 8.34 -3.16
CA THR A 4 5.05 9.00 -2.68
C THR A 4 3.93 7.98 -2.77
N VAL A 5 3.32 7.68 -1.63
CA VAL A 5 2.27 6.66 -1.52
C VAL A 5 0.99 7.31 -1.04
N ARG A 6 -0.09 7.09 -1.75
CA ARG A 6 -1.42 7.55 -1.36
C ARG A 6 -2.29 6.36 -1.01
N HIS A 7 -2.80 6.35 0.22
CA HIS A 7 -3.76 5.37 0.68
C HIS A 7 -5.14 6.01 0.62
N TYR A 8 -5.97 5.54 -0.31
CA TYR A 8 -7.30 6.11 -0.53
C TYR A 8 -8.29 5.54 0.48
N HIS A 9 -9.15 6.38 1.03
CA HIS A 9 -10.12 6.00 2.07
C HIS A 9 -11.41 5.44 1.48
N THR A 10 -11.60 5.56 0.18
CA THR A 10 -12.81 5.08 -0.46
C THR A 10 -12.87 3.55 -0.46
N LYS A 11 -14.06 3.03 -0.25
CA LYS A 11 -14.35 1.60 -0.28
C LYS A 11 -15.12 1.21 -1.54
N VAL A 12 -15.04 2.02 -2.58
CA VAL A 12 -15.76 1.76 -3.83
C VAL A 12 -15.04 0.67 -4.61
N LEU A 13 -15.71 -0.45 -4.81
CA LEU A 13 -15.24 -1.53 -5.66
C LEU A 13 -15.59 -1.24 -7.12
N GLY A 14 -14.79 -1.78 -8.04
CA GLY A 14 -15.06 -1.66 -9.47
C GLY A 14 -14.54 -0.38 -10.11
N LEU A 15 -13.73 0.40 -9.41
CA LEU A 15 -13.06 1.55 -10.01
C LEU A 15 -12.01 1.07 -11.01
N THR A 16 -11.89 1.79 -12.11
CA THR A 16 -10.78 1.57 -13.03
C THR A 16 -9.49 2.15 -12.45
N LEU A 17 -8.34 1.72 -12.97
CA LEU A 17 -7.05 2.20 -12.48
C LEU A 17 -6.88 3.71 -12.68
N ASP A 18 -7.56 4.30 -13.66
CA ASP A 18 -7.52 5.75 -13.91
C ASP A 18 -8.47 6.54 -13.01
N GLU A 19 -9.54 5.91 -12.53
CA GLU A 19 -10.50 6.54 -11.63
C GLU A 19 -10.00 6.63 -10.19
N ILE A 20 -9.11 5.72 -9.79
CA ILE A 20 -8.58 5.68 -8.43
C ILE A 20 -7.87 6.98 -8.04
N PRO A 21 -6.96 7.55 -8.84
CA PRO A 21 -6.29 8.81 -8.49
C PRO A 21 -7.22 10.02 -8.43
N ALA A 22 -8.42 9.92 -8.97
CA ALA A 22 -9.41 11.00 -8.93
C ALA A 22 -10.16 11.08 -7.59
N GLN A 23 -9.97 10.10 -6.71
CA GLN A 23 -10.59 10.12 -5.39
C GLN A 23 -9.95 11.23 -4.55
N GLU A 24 -10.77 11.95 -3.81
CA GLU A 24 -10.33 13.15 -3.07
C GLU A 24 -9.85 12.85 -1.65
N GLU A 25 -10.33 11.75 -1.06
CA GLU A 25 -9.99 11.39 0.31
C GLU A 25 -8.88 10.35 0.34
N TYR A 26 -7.70 10.76 0.76
CA TYR A 26 -6.55 9.88 0.89
C TYR A 26 -5.60 10.38 1.98
N THR A 27 -4.76 9.48 2.46
CA THR A 27 -3.62 9.81 3.30
C THR A 27 -2.35 9.62 2.48
N GLU A 28 -1.49 10.62 2.47
CA GLU A 28 -0.25 10.60 1.69
C GLU A 28 0.95 10.34 2.60
N TYR A 29 1.85 9.49 2.12
CA TYR A 29 3.08 9.16 2.82
C TYR A 29 4.26 9.33 1.88
N THR A 30 5.39 9.75 2.43
CA THR A 30 6.69 9.65 1.77
C THR A 30 7.42 8.48 2.41
N ILE A 31 7.69 7.43 1.64
CA ILE A 31 8.24 6.18 2.14
C ILE A 31 9.59 5.89 1.49
N GLU A 32 10.58 5.59 2.32
CA GLU A 32 11.85 5.05 1.86
C GLU A 32 11.73 3.53 1.79
N ALA A 33 11.93 2.95 0.61
CA ALA A 33 11.77 1.51 0.40
C ALA A 33 12.65 1.02 -0.75
N ARG A 34 12.83 -0.29 -0.83
CA ARG A 34 13.62 -0.92 -1.90
C ARG A 34 12.88 -0.91 -3.23
N ASP A 35 11.58 -1.08 -3.18
CA ASP A 35 10.72 -1.15 -4.36
C ASP A 35 9.31 -0.67 -4.03
N GLU A 36 8.47 -0.63 -5.05
CA GLU A 36 7.10 -0.14 -4.93
C GLU A 36 6.24 -1.04 -4.04
N GLN A 37 6.46 -2.36 -4.10
CA GLN A 37 5.73 -3.32 -3.25
C GLN A 37 6.01 -3.06 -1.78
N GLU A 38 7.26 -2.87 -1.41
CA GLU A 38 7.65 -2.56 -0.03
C GLU A 38 7.05 -1.23 0.42
N ALA A 39 7.07 -0.21 -0.45
CA ALA A 39 6.49 1.09 -0.13
C ALA A 39 4.98 0.96 0.15
N ALA A 40 4.25 0.21 -0.65
CA ALA A 40 2.82 -0.02 -0.46
C ALA A 40 2.53 -0.74 0.85
N VAL A 41 3.30 -1.77 1.18
CA VAL A 41 3.16 -2.54 2.42
C VAL A 41 3.40 -1.65 3.64
N ILE A 42 4.46 -0.85 3.62
CA ILE A 42 4.79 0.05 4.73
C ILE A 42 3.69 1.09 4.92
N ALA A 43 3.24 1.72 3.85
CA ALA A 43 2.18 2.73 3.91
C ALA A 43 0.88 2.12 4.44
N HIS A 44 0.52 0.92 4.01
CA HIS A 44 -0.65 0.21 4.51
C HIS A 44 -0.53 -0.06 6.02
N GLY A 45 0.63 -0.51 6.47
CA GLY A 45 0.87 -0.75 7.88
C GLY A 45 0.76 0.51 8.72
N LEU A 46 1.31 1.63 8.25
CA LEU A 46 1.18 2.92 8.94
C LEU A 46 -0.27 3.37 9.02
N TYR A 47 -1.03 3.17 7.97
CA TYR A 47 -2.47 3.49 7.96
C TYR A 47 -3.24 2.64 8.98
N GLU A 48 -2.86 1.38 9.15
CA GLU A 48 -3.46 0.48 10.13
C GLU A 48 -3.01 0.76 11.58
N GLY A 49 -2.05 1.66 11.77
CA GLY A 49 -1.60 2.07 13.09
C GLY A 49 -0.34 1.39 13.59
N TYR A 50 0.35 0.62 12.76
CA TYR A 50 1.63 0.02 13.14
C TYR A 50 2.77 1.02 12.97
N THR A 51 3.83 0.85 13.76
CA THR A 51 5.06 1.62 13.62
C THR A 51 6.02 0.93 12.64
N LEU A 52 7.00 1.68 12.15
CA LEU A 52 8.06 1.10 11.31
C LEU A 52 8.81 -0.01 12.04
N GLU A 53 9.02 0.13 13.35
CA GLU A 53 9.70 -0.88 14.17
C GLU A 53 8.89 -2.18 14.23
N GLN A 54 7.57 -2.08 14.40
CA GLN A 54 6.69 -3.25 14.44
C GLN A 54 6.66 -3.99 13.11
N MET A 55 6.85 -3.28 12.00
CA MET A 55 6.86 -3.85 10.67
C MET A 55 8.24 -4.33 10.21
N ALA A 56 9.29 -4.04 11.00
CA ALA A 56 10.64 -4.45 10.64
C ALA A 56 10.76 -5.98 10.61
N PRO A 57 11.47 -6.55 9.63
CA PRO A 57 11.70 -7.99 9.58
C PRO A 57 12.45 -8.46 10.82
N ASN A 58 12.02 -9.58 11.41
CA ASN A 58 12.72 -10.22 12.52
C ASN A 58 13.19 -11.60 12.09
N PRO A 59 14.43 -11.75 11.59
CA PRO A 59 14.92 -13.04 11.10
C PRO A 59 15.07 -14.09 12.18
N ALA A 60 15.08 -13.70 13.45
CA ALA A 60 15.18 -14.64 14.57
C ALA A 60 13.83 -15.25 14.96
N SER A 61 12.73 -14.72 14.46
CA SER A 61 11.40 -15.23 14.79
C SER A 61 10.96 -16.28 13.78
N PRO A 62 10.54 -17.48 14.23
CA PRO A 62 9.96 -18.48 13.35
C PRO A 62 8.49 -18.20 13.00
N CYS A 63 7.88 -17.23 13.64
CA CYS A 63 6.48 -16.87 13.41
C CYS A 63 6.32 -15.83 12.30
N LEU A 64 5.15 -15.82 11.66
CA LEU A 64 4.81 -14.76 10.71
C LEU A 64 4.88 -13.40 11.40
N THR A 65 5.58 -12.47 10.78
CA THR A 65 5.67 -11.10 11.27
C THR A 65 4.41 -10.32 10.85
N ILE A 66 4.22 -9.15 11.46
CA ILE A 66 3.16 -8.22 11.04
C ILE A 66 3.33 -7.90 9.56
N ARG A 67 4.56 -7.67 9.13
CA ARG A 67 4.87 -7.36 7.74
C ARG A 67 4.46 -8.49 6.78
N ASP A 68 4.71 -9.74 7.14
CA ASP A 68 4.33 -10.88 6.31
C ASP A 68 2.82 -10.92 6.09
N ARG A 69 2.03 -10.63 7.12
CA ARG A 69 0.57 -10.57 7.01
C ARG A 69 0.10 -9.42 6.13
N LEU A 70 0.76 -8.26 6.24
CA LEU A 70 0.44 -7.10 5.40
C LEU A 70 0.76 -7.37 3.93
N GLU A 71 1.87 -8.04 3.66
CA GLU A 71 2.26 -8.41 2.30
C GLU A 71 1.21 -9.31 1.62
N ASP A 72 0.58 -10.18 2.39
CA ASP A 72 -0.48 -11.05 1.85
C ASP A 72 -1.74 -10.28 1.46
N THR A 73 -1.99 -9.13 2.07
CA THR A 73 -3.18 -8.33 1.79
C THR A 73 -2.95 -7.26 0.73
N VAL A 74 -1.72 -6.81 0.56
CA VAL A 74 -1.37 -5.76 -0.40
C VAL A 74 -0.93 -6.38 -1.72
N LYS A 75 -1.82 -6.39 -2.70
CA LYS A 75 -1.61 -7.04 -3.99
C LYS A 75 -1.49 -6.03 -5.11
N LEU A 76 -0.48 -6.21 -5.96
CA LEU A 76 -0.33 -5.39 -7.16
C LEU A 76 -1.52 -5.64 -8.10
N THR A 77 -2.18 -4.57 -8.49
CA THR A 77 -3.31 -4.62 -9.42
C THR A 77 -2.87 -4.25 -10.84
N GLY A 78 -2.04 -3.23 -10.99
CA GLY A 78 -1.54 -2.80 -12.30
C GLY A 78 -0.98 -1.40 -12.28
N ARG A 79 -0.88 -0.79 -13.46
CA ARG A 79 -0.47 0.60 -13.61
C ARG A 79 -1.59 1.38 -14.29
N ASN A 80 -1.78 2.63 -13.89
CA ASN A 80 -2.73 3.51 -14.56
C ASN A 80 -2.09 4.19 -15.77
N SER A 81 -2.86 5.01 -16.50
CA SER A 81 -2.37 5.71 -17.70
C SER A 81 -1.26 6.71 -17.40
N LYS A 82 -1.14 7.16 -16.14
CA LYS A 82 -0.06 8.07 -15.71
C LYS A 82 1.21 7.32 -15.32
N GLY A 83 1.21 6.00 -15.36
CA GLY A 83 2.36 5.19 -15.00
C GLY A 83 2.51 4.92 -13.51
N GLN A 84 1.57 5.37 -12.67
CA GLN A 84 1.56 5.08 -11.25
C GLN A 84 1.20 3.62 -11.02
N THR A 85 1.91 2.96 -10.12
CA THR A 85 1.60 1.58 -9.73
C THR A 85 0.44 1.58 -8.74
N VAL A 86 -0.54 0.72 -8.98
CA VAL A 86 -1.75 0.63 -8.16
C VAL A 86 -1.80 -0.70 -7.45
N PHE A 87 -2.05 -0.64 -6.15
CA PHE A 87 -2.22 -1.80 -5.28
C PHE A 87 -3.62 -1.78 -4.65
N GLY A 88 -4.26 -2.93 -4.63
CA GLY A 88 -5.42 -3.15 -3.79
C GLY A 88 -5.00 -4.08 -2.66
N TYR A 89 -5.55 -3.90 -1.47
CA TYR A 89 -5.13 -4.76 -0.37
C TYR A 89 -6.22 -5.71 0.14
N ASP A 90 -7.47 -5.41 -0.10
CA ASP A 90 -8.56 -6.24 0.38
C ASP A 90 -9.76 -6.10 -0.56
N ARG A 91 -10.32 -7.23 -0.97
CA ARG A 91 -11.52 -7.23 -1.81
C ARG A 91 -12.75 -6.73 -1.07
N ILE A 92 -12.79 -6.92 0.24
CA ILE A 92 -13.93 -6.53 1.07
C ILE A 92 -13.87 -5.05 1.38
N SER A 93 -12.72 -4.55 1.83
CA SER A 93 -12.55 -3.13 2.15
C SER A 93 -12.43 -2.26 0.90
N GLY A 94 -11.84 -2.81 -0.17
CA GLY A 94 -11.71 -2.09 -1.44
C GLY A 94 -10.83 -0.85 -1.37
N HIS A 95 -9.96 -0.75 -0.38
CA HIS A 95 -9.03 0.38 -0.28
C HIS A 95 -7.92 0.24 -1.32
N TRP A 96 -7.63 1.34 -1.97
CA TRP A 96 -6.61 1.39 -3.02
C TRP A 96 -5.40 2.18 -2.56
N ILE A 97 -4.23 1.76 -3.03
CA ILE A 97 -2.97 2.44 -2.77
C ILE A 97 -2.32 2.73 -4.11
N THR A 98 -1.86 3.96 -4.30
CA THR A 98 -1.04 4.31 -5.47
C THR A 98 0.38 4.62 -5.02
N VAL A 99 1.35 4.15 -5.78
CA VAL A 99 2.77 4.35 -5.49
C VAL A 99 3.43 5.04 -6.68
N GLU A 100 4.12 6.12 -6.40
CA GLU A 100 4.80 6.95 -7.39
C GLU A 100 6.19 7.32 -6.87
N LYS A 101 7.16 7.34 -7.76
CA LYS A 101 8.51 7.81 -7.42
C LYS A 101 8.57 9.31 -7.23
#